data_14bb77eb422883b920db6d3d363a81e5
#
_entry.id   14bb77eb422883b920db6d3d363a81e5
#
_cell.length_a   1.000
_cell.length_b   1.000
_cell.length_c   1.000
_cell.angle_alpha   90.00
_cell.angle_beta   90.00
_cell.angle_gamma   90.00
#
_symmetry.space_group_name_H-M   'P 1'
#
loop_
_entity.id
_entity.type
_entity.pdbx_description
1 polymer ?
#
loop_
_entity_poly.entity_id
_entity_poly.type
_entity_poly.pdbx_seq_one_letter_code
_entity_poly.pdbx_strand_id
1 'polypeptide(L)'
;NRLIEEYGCRTRKDSVRVVEVLITATPEFFKGKKKSEIRAYFQTALEFIKKYQDSETILSAVVHMDEKTPHMHLSFVPITQDGRLCAKEILGNKKKLTWWQDEFWKHMVEKYPDLERGEAASLTGREHIPPRLFKEAAHLTRQAKQITDLLESTNIFNAGKNTDKAVELLQKFFP
;
A
#
# COMPACT_ATOMS: atom_id res chain seq x y z
N ASN A 1 -1.72 17.76 18.85
CA ASN A 1 -2.31 17.86 20.20
C ASN A 1 -3.52 18.82 20.25
N ARG A 2 -3.57 19.90 19.44
CA ARG A 2 -4.66 20.89 19.47
C ARG A 2 -6.06 20.27 19.40
N LEU A 3 -6.35 19.39 18.44
CA LEU A 3 -7.64 18.70 18.33
C LEU A 3 -7.99 17.89 19.57
N ILE A 4 -7.01 17.18 20.15
CA ILE A 4 -7.22 16.38 21.36
C ILE A 4 -7.62 17.25 22.54
N GLU A 5 -7.05 18.45 22.64
CA GLU A 5 -7.36 19.44 23.67
C GLU A 5 -8.72 20.11 23.42
N GLU A 6 -9.02 20.49 22.18
CA GLU A 6 -10.30 21.08 21.76
C GLU A 6 -11.48 20.12 22.03
N TYR A 7 -11.30 18.82 21.79
CA TYR A 7 -12.30 17.79 22.10
C TYR A 7 -12.29 17.35 23.58
N GLY A 8 -11.41 17.91 24.42
CA GLY A 8 -11.31 17.58 25.85
C GLY A 8 -10.93 16.13 26.11
N CYS A 9 -10.27 15.48 25.17
CA CYS A 9 -9.94 14.06 25.28
C CYS A 9 -8.89 13.78 26.34
N ARG A 10 -9.15 12.80 27.21
CA ARG A 10 -8.15 12.28 28.14
C ARG A 10 -7.13 11.43 27.40
N THR A 11 -5.84 11.68 27.66
CA THR A 11 -4.74 10.94 27.06
C THR A 11 -3.93 10.19 28.12
N ARG A 12 -3.43 9.00 27.76
CA ARG A 12 -2.41 8.27 28.51
C ARG A 12 -1.07 8.39 27.78
N LYS A 13 0.01 7.97 28.43
CA LYS A 13 1.36 7.99 27.85
C LYS A 13 1.46 7.16 26.54
N ASP A 14 0.70 6.07 26.46
CA ASP A 14 0.64 5.10 25.37
C ASP A 14 -0.55 5.31 24.41
N SER A 15 -1.30 6.42 24.55
CA SER A 15 -2.44 6.70 23.68
C SER A 15 -1.99 6.89 22.24
N VAL A 16 -2.64 6.18 21.31
CA VAL A 16 -2.51 6.41 19.87
C VAL A 16 -3.18 7.73 19.53
N ARG A 17 -2.40 8.72 19.13
CA ARG A 17 -2.87 10.10 18.86
C ARG A 17 -3.19 10.34 17.40
N VAL A 18 -2.56 9.60 16.52
CA VAL A 18 -2.77 9.68 15.06
C VAL A 18 -2.82 8.28 14.49
N VAL A 19 -3.74 8.07 13.57
CA VAL A 19 -3.84 6.88 12.74
C VAL A 19 -3.51 7.29 11.31
N GLU A 20 -2.68 6.53 10.65
CA GLU A 20 -2.40 6.65 9.23
C GLU A 20 -3.01 5.46 8.48
N VAL A 21 -3.70 5.76 7.38
CA VAL A 21 -4.29 4.77 6.48
C VAL A 21 -3.67 4.97 5.11
N LEU A 22 -3.15 3.87 4.54
CA LEU A 22 -2.68 3.83 3.17
C LEU A 22 -3.80 3.26 2.28
N ILE A 23 -4.22 4.05 1.31
CA ILE A 23 -5.26 3.67 0.34
C ILE A 23 -4.64 3.59 -1.05
N THR A 24 -4.83 2.46 -1.72
CA THR A 24 -4.36 2.22 -3.08
C THR A 24 -5.23 1.17 -3.78
N ALA A 25 -4.93 0.90 -5.05
CA ALA A 25 -5.40 -0.25 -5.81
C ALA A 25 -4.22 -0.89 -6.54
N THR A 26 -4.47 -1.97 -7.28
CA THR A 26 -3.41 -2.62 -8.07
C THR A 26 -2.90 -1.69 -9.18
N PRO A 27 -1.63 -1.84 -9.61
CA PRO A 27 -1.10 -1.07 -10.74
C PRO A 27 -1.94 -1.24 -12.02
N GLU A 28 -2.51 -2.44 -12.20
CA GLU A 28 -3.37 -2.79 -13.34
C GLU A 28 -4.63 -1.95 -13.37
N PHE A 29 -5.26 -1.73 -12.20
CA PHE A 29 -6.43 -0.87 -12.06
C PHE A 29 -6.16 0.57 -12.51
N PHE A 30 -4.99 1.11 -12.21
CA PHE A 30 -4.61 2.48 -12.58
C PHE A 30 -4.05 2.60 -14.00
N LYS A 31 -3.72 1.49 -14.64
CA LYS A 31 -3.12 1.49 -15.99
C LYS A 31 -4.05 2.13 -17.01
N GLY A 32 -3.52 3.13 -17.72
CA GLY A 32 -4.28 3.86 -18.75
C GLY A 32 -5.25 4.93 -18.22
N LYS A 33 -5.48 5.02 -16.92
CA LYS A 33 -6.33 6.07 -16.34
C LYS A 33 -5.61 7.42 -16.34
N LYS A 34 -6.34 8.49 -16.64
CA LYS A 34 -5.83 9.87 -16.59
C LYS A 34 -5.64 10.32 -15.13
N LYS A 35 -4.77 11.30 -14.91
CA LYS A 35 -4.54 11.87 -13.57
C LYS A 35 -5.82 12.37 -12.90
N SER A 36 -6.77 12.90 -13.67
CA SER A 36 -8.08 13.33 -13.16
C SER A 36 -8.93 12.17 -12.66
N GLU A 37 -8.93 11.04 -13.36
CA GLU A 37 -9.66 9.83 -12.97
C GLU A 37 -9.06 9.20 -11.70
N ILE A 38 -7.73 9.19 -11.59
CA ILE A 38 -7.03 8.73 -10.38
C ILE A 38 -7.35 9.64 -9.20
N ARG A 39 -7.38 10.97 -9.39
CA ARG A 39 -7.81 11.90 -8.34
C ARG A 39 -9.25 11.67 -7.92
N ALA A 40 -10.15 11.43 -8.86
CA ALA A 40 -11.56 11.12 -8.57
C ALA A 40 -11.70 9.80 -7.76
N TYR A 41 -10.87 8.79 -8.03
CA TYR A 41 -10.80 7.57 -7.23
C TYR A 41 -10.45 7.88 -5.76
N PHE A 42 -9.40 8.65 -5.53
CA PHE A 42 -9.00 9.00 -4.15
C PHE A 42 -9.98 9.95 -3.47
N GLN A 43 -10.68 10.80 -4.22
CA GLN A 43 -11.76 11.62 -3.67
C GLN A 43 -12.91 10.74 -3.17
N THR A 44 -13.33 9.74 -3.95
CA THR A 44 -14.35 8.76 -3.54
C THR A 44 -13.89 7.96 -2.32
N ALA A 45 -12.62 7.57 -2.27
CA ALA A 45 -12.04 6.89 -1.11
C ALA A 45 -12.06 7.77 0.16
N LEU A 46 -11.77 9.06 0.04
CA LEU A 46 -11.86 10.02 1.14
C LEU A 46 -13.31 10.19 1.62
N GLU A 47 -14.29 10.20 0.71
CA GLU A 47 -15.71 10.24 1.04
C GLU A 47 -16.14 9.05 1.88
N PHE A 48 -15.61 7.85 1.59
CA PHE A 48 -15.84 6.68 2.43
C PHE A 48 -15.34 6.89 3.87
N ILE A 49 -14.12 7.38 4.05
CA ILE A 49 -13.56 7.62 5.39
C ILE A 49 -14.43 8.64 6.16
N LYS A 50 -14.90 9.69 5.50
CA LYS A 50 -15.77 10.71 6.09
C LYS A 50 -17.14 10.20 6.55
N LYS A 51 -17.59 9.04 6.10
CA LYS A 51 -18.81 8.40 6.64
C LYS A 51 -18.62 7.90 8.09
N TYR A 52 -17.39 7.57 8.48
CA TYR A 52 -17.08 6.94 9.75
C TYR A 52 -16.20 7.81 10.66
N GLN A 53 -15.58 8.83 10.11
CA GLN A 53 -14.65 9.69 10.82
C GLN A 53 -15.02 11.16 10.54
N ASP A 54 -15.12 11.95 11.59
CA ASP A 54 -15.39 13.37 11.46
C ASP A 54 -14.31 14.06 10.61
N SER A 55 -14.75 14.86 9.66
CA SER A 55 -13.87 15.60 8.76
C SER A 55 -12.90 16.53 9.49
N GLU A 56 -13.30 17.07 10.64
CA GLU A 56 -12.47 17.97 11.47
C GLU A 56 -11.31 17.23 12.13
N THR A 57 -11.44 15.90 12.31
CA THR A 57 -10.36 15.06 12.87
C THR A 57 -9.36 14.59 11.81
N ILE A 58 -9.65 14.79 10.52
CA ILE A 58 -8.74 14.44 9.43
C ILE A 58 -7.64 15.51 9.34
N LEU A 59 -6.40 15.10 9.55
CA LEU A 59 -5.22 15.98 9.53
C LEU A 59 -4.70 16.21 8.11
N SER A 60 -4.67 15.17 7.31
CA SER A 60 -4.18 15.23 5.93
C SER A 60 -4.68 14.07 5.09
N ALA A 61 -4.82 14.32 3.78
CA ALA A 61 -5.05 13.31 2.76
C ALA A 61 -4.19 13.68 1.54
N VAL A 62 -3.05 13.04 1.40
CA VAL A 62 -2.04 13.34 0.36
C VAL A 62 -1.95 12.18 -0.62
N VAL A 63 -2.10 12.48 -1.91
CA VAL A 63 -2.00 11.50 -2.99
C VAL A 63 -0.63 11.60 -3.66
N HIS A 64 0.13 10.53 -3.61
CA HIS A 64 1.39 10.36 -4.31
C HIS A 64 1.13 9.80 -5.70
N MET A 65 1.54 10.55 -6.73
CA MET A 65 1.32 10.23 -8.15
C MET A 65 2.64 9.99 -8.90
N ASP A 66 3.74 10.17 -8.24
CA ASP A 66 5.12 10.11 -8.74
C ASP A 66 5.79 8.76 -8.50
N GLU A 67 5.18 7.90 -7.71
CA GLU A 67 5.64 6.54 -7.48
C GLU A 67 5.02 5.54 -8.48
N LYS A 68 5.52 4.29 -8.46
CA LYS A 68 5.09 3.22 -9.38
C LYS A 68 3.58 2.97 -9.37
N THR A 69 2.96 3.10 -8.20
CA THR A 69 1.51 2.92 -8.01
C THR A 69 0.95 4.12 -7.26
N PRO A 70 -0.05 4.83 -7.79
CA PRO A 70 -0.70 5.92 -7.07
C PRO A 70 -1.27 5.44 -5.74
N HIS A 71 -1.06 6.20 -4.67
CA HIS A 71 -1.57 5.88 -3.35
C HIS A 71 -1.84 7.14 -2.54
N MET A 72 -2.74 7.03 -1.57
CA MET A 72 -3.10 8.13 -0.67
C MET A 72 -2.69 7.78 0.75
N HIS A 73 -1.93 8.65 1.37
CA HIS A 73 -1.71 8.71 2.81
C HIS A 73 -2.77 9.59 3.45
N LEU A 74 -3.61 9.00 4.29
CA LEU A 74 -4.63 9.70 5.03
C LEU A 74 -4.33 9.57 6.52
N SER A 75 -4.20 10.71 7.22
CA SER A 75 -3.95 10.74 8.65
C SER A 75 -5.10 11.41 9.38
N PHE A 76 -5.54 10.84 10.50
CA PHE A 76 -6.59 11.42 11.33
C PHE A 76 -6.34 11.18 12.83
N VAL A 77 -6.92 12.02 13.68
CA VAL A 77 -6.95 11.82 15.12
C VAL A 77 -8.12 10.88 15.44
N PRO A 78 -7.88 9.72 16.10
CA PRO A 78 -8.92 8.71 16.29
C PRO A 78 -9.88 9.09 17.42
N ILE A 79 -10.71 10.10 17.17
CA ILE A 79 -11.77 10.56 18.08
C ILE A 79 -13.05 9.81 17.75
N THR A 80 -13.64 9.16 18.73
CA THR A 80 -14.92 8.43 18.63
C THR A 80 -16.09 9.41 18.59
N GLN A 81 -17.28 8.94 18.20
CA GLN A 81 -18.48 9.78 18.11
C GLN A 81 -18.88 10.40 19.46
N ASP A 82 -18.52 9.75 20.57
CA ASP A 82 -18.74 10.26 21.93
C ASP A 82 -17.57 11.11 22.45
N GLY A 83 -16.65 11.55 21.58
CA GLY A 83 -15.59 12.49 21.91
C GLY A 83 -14.39 11.90 22.65
N ARG A 84 -14.17 10.60 22.61
CA ARG A 84 -13.01 9.95 23.24
C ARG A 84 -11.89 9.66 22.24
N LEU A 85 -10.64 9.81 22.67
CA LEU A 85 -9.47 9.37 21.92
C LEU A 85 -9.30 7.85 22.05
N CYS A 86 -9.75 7.08 21.02
CA CYS A 86 -9.71 5.62 21.08
C CYS A 86 -9.55 4.95 19.71
N ALA A 87 -8.31 4.81 19.26
CA ALA A 87 -8.00 4.12 17.99
C ALA A 87 -8.51 2.66 18.00
N LYS A 88 -8.45 1.97 19.13
CA LYS A 88 -8.91 0.57 19.26
C LYS A 88 -10.41 0.42 18.99
N GLU A 89 -11.21 1.40 19.38
CA GLU A 89 -12.66 1.37 19.12
C GLU A 89 -12.98 1.59 17.64
N ILE A 90 -12.24 2.48 16.99
CA ILE A 90 -12.41 2.80 15.56
C ILE A 90 -11.89 1.66 14.69
N LEU A 91 -10.63 1.26 14.87
CA LEU A 91 -9.98 0.25 14.03
C LEU A 91 -10.36 -1.18 14.43
N GLY A 92 -10.58 -1.39 15.72
CA GLY A 92 -10.95 -2.68 16.28
C GLY A 92 -9.83 -3.73 16.25
N ASN A 93 -10.26 -4.97 16.05
CA ASN A 93 -9.41 -6.14 15.92
C ASN A 93 -9.32 -6.61 14.45
N LYS A 94 -8.66 -7.74 14.20
CA LYS A 94 -8.52 -8.33 12.86
C LYS A 94 -9.86 -8.48 12.11
N LYS A 95 -10.95 -8.86 12.79
CA LYS A 95 -12.28 -8.99 12.17
C LYS A 95 -12.81 -7.62 11.72
N LYS A 96 -12.65 -6.58 12.54
CA LYS A 96 -13.07 -5.23 12.19
C LYS A 96 -12.22 -4.62 11.08
N LEU A 97 -10.91 -4.92 11.04
CA LEU A 97 -10.05 -4.52 9.92
C LEU A 97 -10.48 -5.18 8.60
N THR A 98 -10.89 -6.45 8.62
CA THR A 98 -11.48 -7.11 7.44
C THR A 98 -12.79 -6.43 7.04
N TRP A 99 -13.66 -6.13 8.00
CA TRP A 99 -14.89 -5.39 7.77
C TRP A 99 -14.63 -4.01 7.12
N TRP A 100 -13.61 -3.27 7.57
CA TRP A 100 -13.20 -2.00 6.95
C TRP A 100 -12.84 -2.17 5.47
N GLN A 101 -12.11 -3.23 5.13
CA GLN A 101 -11.75 -3.54 3.75
C GLN A 101 -12.98 -3.91 2.91
N ASP A 102 -13.91 -4.69 3.47
CA ASP A 102 -15.13 -5.11 2.79
C ASP A 102 -16.05 -3.91 2.51
N GLU A 103 -16.27 -3.04 3.51
CA GLU A 103 -17.11 -1.84 3.35
C GLU A 103 -16.47 -0.81 2.42
N PHE A 104 -15.15 -0.66 2.48
CA PHE A 104 -14.41 0.17 1.53
C PHE A 104 -14.60 -0.34 0.10
N TRP A 105 -14.40 -1.62 -0.13
CA TRP A 105 -14.60 -2.21 -1.45
C TRP A 105 -16.03 -2.04 -1.95
N LYS A 106 -17.05 -2.33 -1.13
CA LYS A 106 -18.44 -2.12 -1.48
C LYS A 106 -18.76 -0.68 -1.90
N HIS A 107 -18.22 0.29 -1.16
CA HIS A 107 -18.37 1.71 -1.48
C HIS A 107 -17.69 2.08 -2.81
N MET A 108 -16.50 1.56 -3.03
CA MET A 108 -15.72 1.88 -4.22
C MET A 108 -16.28 1.23 -5.48
N VAL A 109 -16.77 -0.02 -5.39
CA VAL A 109 -17.26 -0.78 -6.55
C VAL A 109 -18.55 -0.20 -7.14
N GLU A 110 -19.31 0.55 -6.37
CA GLU A 110 -20.48 1.29 -6.88
C GLU A 110 -20.11 2.23 -8.03
N LYS A 111 -18.93 2.84 -7.96
CA LYS A 111 -18.41 3.79 -8.97
C LYS A 111 -17.33 3.18 -9.86
N TYR A 112 -16.64 2.16 -9.38
CA TYR A 112 -15.54 1.47 -10.04
C TYR A 112 -15.80 -0.04 -10.10
N PRO A 113 -16.70 -0.54 -10.98
CA PRO A 113 -17.07 -1.96 -11.03
C PRO A 113 -15.95 -2.91 -11.38
N ASP A 114 -14.87 -2.38 -11.99
CA ASP A 114 -13.64 -3.09 -12.33
C ASP A 114 -12.65 -3.21 -11.17
N LEU A 115 -12.99 -2.65 -9.99
CA LEU A 115 -12.14 -2.74 -8.81
C LEU A 115 -12.29 -4.11 -8.14
N GLU A 116 -11.23 -4.89 -8.16
CA GLU A 116 -11.18 -6.16 -7.47
C GLU A 116 -10.90 -5.96 -5.97
N ARG A 117 -11.59 -6.74 -5.14
CA ARG A 117 -11.27 -6.81 -3.72
C ARG A 117 -10.00 -7.63 -3.54
N GLY A 118 -9.02 -7.05 -2.85
CA GLY A 118 -7.79 -7.77 -2.49
C GLY A 118 -8.08 -9.01 -1.64
N GLU A 119 -7.32 -10.06 -1.86
CA GLU A 119 -7.43 -11.32 -1.12
C GLU A 119 -7.08 -11.14 0.36
N ALA A 120 -7.85 -11.75 1.23
CA ALA A 120 -7.56 -11.74 2.66
C ALA A 120 -6.28 -12.54 2.96
N ALA A 121 -5.38 -11.99 3.78
CA ALA A 121 -4.15 -12.68 4.19
C ALA A 121 -4.41 -14.05 4.83
N SER A 122 -5.58 -14.25 5.44
CA SER A 122 -6.01 -15.55 5.98
C SER A 122 -6.28 -16.61 4.92
N LEU A 123 -6.60 -16.22 3.69
CA LEU A 123 -6.83 -17.13 2.57
C LEU A 123 -5.53 -17.42 1.80
N THR A 124 -4.66 -16.41 1.69
CA THR A 124 -3.41 -16.54 0.91
C THR A 124 -2.26 -17.14 1.72
N GLY A 125 -2.38 -17.21 3.05
CA GLY A 125 -1.28 -17.62 3.92
C GLY A 125 -0.04 -16.70 3.85
N ARG A 126 -0.16 -15.53 3.21
CA ARG A 126 0.98 -14.60 3.04
C ARG A 126 1.38 -14.01 4.38
N GLU A 127 2.63 -14.21 4.75
CA GLU A 127 3.24 -13.54 5.88
C GLU A 127 3.80 -12.18 5.47
N HIS A 128 3.87 -11.27 6.46
CA HIS A 128 4.49 -9.96 6.23
C HIS A 128 5.99 -10.12 6.02
N ILE A 129 6.46 -9.80 4.81
CA ILE A 129 7.89 -9.74 4.50
C ILE A 129 8.33 -8.28 4.68
N PRO A 130 9.33 -8.00 5.56
CA PRO A 130 9.85 -6.66 5.71
C PRO A 130 10.27 -6.05 4.35
N PRO A 131 9.97 -4.77 4.08
CA PRO A 131 10.25 -4.13 2.78
C PRO A 131 11.71 -4.26 2.32
N ARG A 132 12.66 -4.29 3.27
CA ARG A 132 14.09 -4.50 2.98
C ARG A 132 14.32 -5.87 2.33
N LEU A 133 13.82 -6.95 2.96
CA LEU A 133 13.99 -8.31 2.45
C LEU A 133 13.27 -8.51 1.10
N PHE A 134 12.10 -7.89 0.93
CA PHE A 134 11.40 -7.90 -0.35
C PHE A 134 12.21 -7.21 -1.46
N LYS A 135 12.82 -6.05 -1.17
CA LYS A 135 13.69 -5.34 -2.11
C LYS A 135 14.94 -6.15 -2.46
N GLU A 136 15.57 -6.78 -1.48
CA GLU A 136 16.73 -7.65 -1.68
C GLU A 136 16.37 -8.86 -2.55
N ALA A 137 15.26 -9.56 -2.25
CA ALA A 137 14.78 -10.69 -3.05
C ALA A 137 14.46 -10.27 -4.50
N ALA A 138 13.77 -9.15 -4.69
CA ALA A 138 13.46 -8.61 -6.02
C ALA A 138 14.72 -8.18 -6.79
N HIS A 139 15.77 -7.73 -6.10
CA HIS A 139 17.05 -7.41 -6.70
C HIS A 139 17.78 -8.67 -7.16
N LEU A 140 17.88 -9.69 -6.30
CA LEU A 140 18.49 -10.99 -6.62
C LEU A 140 17.76 -11.67 -7.79
N THR A 141 16.43 -11.64 -7.81
CA THR A 141 15.65 -12.20 -8.93
C THR A 141 15.95 -11.51 -10.25
N ARG A 142 16.15 -10.17 -10.26
CA ARG A 142 16.53 -9.43 -11.47
C ARG A 142 17.93 -9.79 -11.93
N GLN A 143 18.88 -9.93 -11.00
CA GLN A 143 20.25 -10.33 -11.30
C GLN A 143 20.31 -11.75 -11.88
N ALA A 144 19.60 -12.69 -11.26
CA ALA A 144 19.48 -14.07 -11.76
C ALA A 144 18.87 -14.08 -13.18
N LYS A 145 17.79 -13.30 -13.40
CA LYS A 145 17.16 -13.21 -14.73
C LYS A 145 18.13 -12.68 -15.79
N GLN A 146 18.93 -11.66 -15.50
CA GLN A 146 19.91 -11.14 -16.46
C GLN A 146 20.92 -12.21 -16.90
N ILE A 147 21.36 -13.05 -15.96
CA ILE A 147 22.29 -14.16 -16.28
C ILE A 147 21.58 -15.22 -17.10
N THR A 148 20.35 -15.59 -16.74
CA THR A 148 19.56 -16.59 -17.46
C THR A 148 19.27 -16.13 -18.90
N ASP A 149 18.78 -14.88 -19.09
CA ASP A 149 18.49 -14.32 -20.42
C ASP A 149 19.76 -14.31 -21.31
N LEU A 150 20.94 -14.03 -20.71
CA LEU A 150 22.20 -14.04 -21.41
C LEU A 150 22.60 -15.46 -21.86
N LEU A 151 22.42 -16.46 -20.97
CA LEU A 151 22.72 -17.87 -21.26
C LEU A 151 21.73 -18.45 -22.30
N GLU A 152 20.46 -18.13 -22.19
CA GLU A 152 19.41 -18.57 -23.15
C GLU A 152 19.62 -17.98 -24.56
N SER A 153 20.18 -16.76 -24.65
CA SER A 153 20.56 -16.12 -25.92
C SER A 153 21.83 -16.67 -26.53
N THR A 154 22.51 -17.64 -25.85
CA THR A 154 23.80 -18.17 -26.30
C THR A 154 23.63 -19.16 -27.44
N ASN A 155 24.43 -18.98 -28.49
CA ASN A 155 24.52 -19.85 -29.65
C ASN A 155 26.00 -20.11 -30.01
N ILE A 156 26.25 -20.95 -31.01
CA ILE A 156 27.59 -21.37 -31.41
C ILE A 156 28.52 -20.17 -31.74
N PHE A 157 27.97 -19.06 -32.24
CA PHE A 157 28.75 -17.87 -32.65
C PHE A 157 29.09 -16.93 -31.49
N ASN A 158 28.33 -16.95 -30.40
CA ASN A 158 28.50 -16.02 -29.27
C ASN A 158 28.82 -16.72 -27.94
N ALA A 159 28.97 -18.06 -27.94
CA ALA A 159 29.13 -18.85 -26.72
C ALA A 159 30.24 -18.34 -25.80
N GLY A 160 31.45 -18.14 -26.31
CA GLY A 160 32.57 -17.65 -25.52
C GLY A 160 32.28 -16.28 -24.88
N LYS A 161 31.85 -15.32 -25.69
CA LYS A 161 31.54 -13.96 -25.23
C LYS A 161 30.44 -13.92 -24.17
N ASN A 162 29.37 -14.70 -24.35
CA ASN A 162 28.27 -14.72 -23.40
C ASN A 162 28.62 -15.46 -22.11
N THR A 163 29.43 -16.52 -22.20
CA THR A 163 29.96 -17.22 -21.02
C THR A 163 30.85 -16.29 -20.19
N ASP A 164 31.79 -15.60 -20.80
CA ASP A 164 32.69 -14.65 -20.08
C ASP A 164 31.88 -13.56 -19.41
N LYS A 165 30.87 -13.01 -20.10
CA LYS A 165 29.99 -12.00 -19.54
C LYS A 165 29.09 -12.52 -18.42
N ALA A 166 28.62 -13.78 -18.51
CA ALA A 166 27.84 -14.41 -17.45
C ALA A 166 28.72 -14.61 -16.19
N VAL A 167 29.97 -15.04 -16.35
CA VAL A 167 30.95 -15.16 -15.26
C VAL A 167 31.24 -13.82 -14.62
N GLU A 168 31.46 -12.77 -15.42
CA GLU A 168 31.64 -11.40 -14.92
C GLU A 168 30.44 -10.92 -14.08
N LEU A 169 29.23 -11.15 -14.57
CA LEU A 169 28.00 -10.81 -13.84
C LEU A 169 27.86 -11.62 -12.55
N LEU A 170 28.18 -12.93 -12.56
CA LEU A 170 28.18 -13.75 -11.37
C LEU A 170 29.16 -13.23 -10.32
N GLN A 171 30.39 -12.91 -10.70
CA GLN A 171 31.42 -12.35 -9.78
C GLN A 171 31.00 -10.96 -9.25
N LYS A 172 30.33 -10.15 -10.08
CA LYS A 172 29.84 -8.83 -9.67
C LYS A 172 28.67 -8.90 -8.70
N PHE A 173 27.75 -9.84 -8.91
CA PHE A 173 26.51 -9.92 -8.15
C PHE A 173 26.64 -10.78 -6.89
N PHE A 174 27.56 -11.73 -6.91
CA PHE A 174 27.79 -12.70 -5.83
C PHE A 174 29.30 -12.77 -5.54
N PRO A 175 29.87 -11.70 -4.95
CA PRO A 175 31.30 -11.60 -4.61
C PRO A 175 31.72 -12.57 -3.52
#